data_82157db5c077d9cbc40c1ebcfad06627
#
_entry.id   82157db5c077d9cbc40c1ebcfad06627
#
_cell.length_a   1.000
_cell.length_b   1.000
_cell.length_c   1.000
_cell.angle_alpha   90.00
_cell.angle_beta   90.00
_cell.angle_gamma   90.00
#
_symmetry.space_group_name_H-M   'P 1'
#
loop_
_entity.id
_entity.type
_entity.pdbx_description
1 polymer ?
#
loop_
_entity_poly.entity_id
_entity_poly.type
_entity_poly.pdbx_seq_one_letter_code
_entity_poly.pdbx_strand_id
1 'polypeptide(L)'
;KARKYAIIGTNRILYAFSGGVYYDIHPIKSTNTLSNAFTTTNGSPTVTITFSSPHGIGEQDIVLLDNFSTITNSNFAEADFKDKKFMVTTVPTSTTITITMPSNESGSGATTSGGIRVQHYYPVGPAVQAKGFGWSLGTWGGEVAGEPATTLTNGINDTVTTGIILGDVSQFPDSGTNFIKIDNEEISYTGISGNELTGV
;
A
#
# COMPACT_ATOMS: atom_id res chain seq x y z
N LYS A 1 18.91 34.21 10.13
CA LYS A 1 18.81 33.05 11.07
C LYS A 1 18.47 31.81 10.26
N ALA A 2 19.27 30.76 10.36
CA ALA A 2 18.95 29.46 9.74
C ALA A 2 17.70 28.87 10.43
N ARG A 3 16.73 28.44 9.62
CA ARG A 3 15.56 27.71 10.15
C ARG A 3 15.97 26.25 10.38
N LYS A 4 15.60 25.73 11.53
CA LYS A 4 15.77 24.32 11.86
C LYS A 4 14.52 23.55 11.46
N TYR A 5 14.69 22.45 10.75
CA TYR A 5 13.64 21.54 10.36
C TYR A 5 13.89 20.17 10.98
N ALA A 6 12.83 19.56 11.50
CA ALA A 6 12.81 18.13 11.77
C ALA A 6 12.09 17.41 10.63
N ILE A 7 12.68 16.36 10.11
CA ILE A 7 12.06 15.53 9.08
C ILE A 7 11.36 14.37 9.80
N ILE A 8 10.09 14.20 9.50
CA ILE A 8 9.23 13.21 10.13
C ILE A 8 8.64 12.32 9.04
N GLY A 9 9.01 11.04 9.04
CA GLY A 9 8.47 10.03 8.15
C GLY A 9 7.46 9.15 8.89
N THR A 10 6.32 8.93 8.28
CA THR A 10 5.44 7.79 8.58
C THR A 10 5.71 6.69 7.56
N ASN A 11 5.06 5.55 7.68
CA ASN A 11 5.13 4.52 6.63
C ASN A 11 4.49 4.97 5.29
N ARG A 12 3.83 6.13 5.26
CA ARG A 12 3.07 6.61 4.10
C ARG A 12 3.44 7.99 3.62
N ILE A 13 3.81 8.90 4.51
CA ILE A 13 3.92 10.33 4.22
C ILE A 13 5.16 10.91 4.90
N LEU A 14 5.80 11.83 4.22
CA LEU A 14 6.97 12.55 4.70
C LEU A 14 6.62 14.02 4.98
N TYR A 15 6.98 14.51 6.17
CA TYR A 15 6.77 15.88 6.61
C TYR A 15 8.07 16.54 7.04
N ALA A 16 8.15 17.85 6.86
CA ALA A 16 9.11 18.72 7.54
C ALA A 16 8.38 19.50 8.62
N PHE A 17 8.92 19.53 9.82
CA PHE A 17 8.38 20.29 10.94
C PHE A 17 9.31 21.46 11.29
N SER A 18 8.78 22.67 11.38
CA SER A 18 9.53 23.85 11.81
C SER A 18 8.59 24.90 12.38
N GLY A 19 8.97 25.51 13.51
CA GLY A 19 8.23 26.60 14.11
C GLY A 19 6.80 26.27 14.53
N GLY A 20 6.52 25.02 14.89
CA GLY A 20 5.18 24.57 15.27
C GLY A 20 4.28 24.15 14.09
N VAL A 21 4.79 24.18 12.85
CA VAL A 21 4.03 23.89 11.63
C VAL A 21 4.61 22.66 10.93
N TYR A 22 3.72 21.79 10.44
CA TYR A 22 4.05 20.67 9.56
C TYR A 22 3.92 21.11 8.11
N TYR A 23 4.97 20.86 7.36
CA TYR A 23 5.01 21.07 5.90
C TYR A 23 5.03 19.69 5.23
N ASP A 24 4.09 19.46 4.34
CA ASP A 24 4.08 18.27 3.49
C ASP A 24 5.21 18.40 2.47
N ILE A 25 6.16 17.47 2.52
CA ILE A 25 7.28 17.39 1.58
C ILE A 25 7.30 16.07 0.83
N HIS A 26 6.16 15.35 0.88
CA HIS A 26 6.03 14.06 0.23
C HIS A 26 6.03 14.26 -1.30
N PRO A 27 6.90 13.57 -2.05
CA PRO A 27 7.00 13.78 -3.48
C PRO A 27 5.76 13.27 -4.23
N ILE A 28 5.31 14.08 -5.19
CA ILE A 28 4.22 13.76 -6.09
C ILE A 28 4.79 12.98 -7.29
N LYS A 29 4.21 11.81 -7.56
CA LYS A 29 4.58 10.95 -8.69
C LYS A 29 3.89 11.37 -9.99
N SER A 30 2.60 11.70 -9.90
CA SER A 30 1.82 12.16 -11.05
C SER A 30 0.70 13.10 -10.64
N THR A 31 0.28 13.93 -11.56
CA THR A 31 -0.86 14.83 -11.40
C THR A 31 -1.78 14.69 -12.61
N ASN A 32 -3.04 14.39 -12.36
CA ASN A 32 -4.07 14.24 -13.39
C ASN A 32 -5.19 15.24 -13.14
N THR A 33 -5.61 15.94 -14.18
CA THR A 33 -6.83 16.76 -14.17
C THR A 33 -7.89 16.02 -14.95
N LEU A 34 -8.98 15.69 -14.28
CA LEU A 34 -10.03 14.83 -14.80
C LEU A 34 -11.34 15.60 -14.88
N SER A 35 -12.16 15.29 -15.87
CA SER A 35 -13.50 15.86 -16.03
C SER A 35 -14.54 14.77 -15.80
N ASN A 36 -15.60 15.08 -15.07
CA ASN A 36 -16.71 14.15 -14.77
C ASN A 36 -16.27 12.78 -14.23
N ALA A 37 -15.22 12.79 -13.42
CA ALA A 37 -14.52 11.57 -13.01
C ALA A 37 -15.00 10.98 -11.67
N PHE A 38 -15.85 11.72 -10.95
CA PHE A 38 -16.26 11.38 -9.60
C PHE A 38 -17.64 10.74 -9.61
N THR A 39 -17.77 9.54 -9.06
CA THR A 39 -19.05 8.82 -8.96
C THR A 39 -19.24 8.24 -7.57
N THR A 40 -20.45 8.40 -7.04
CA THR A 40 -20.88 7.83 -5.76
C THR A 40 -22.10 6.94 -5.95
N THR A 41 -22.40 6.13 -4.95
CA THR A 41 -23.60 5.26 -4.95
C THR A 41 -24.34 5.44 -3.64
N ASN A 42 -25.65 5.63 -3.71
CA ASN A 42 -26.49 5.76 -2.53
C ASN A 42 -26.32 4.57 -1.57
N GLY A 43 -26.18 4.86 -0.29
CA GLY A 43 -25.97 3.87 0.75
C GLY A 43 -24.53 3.33 0.85
N SER A 44 -23.60 3.80 0.00
CA SER A 44 -22.22 3.34 0.00
C SER A 44 -21.26 4.46 0.42
N PRO A 45 -20.22 4.15 1.21
CA PRO A 45 -19.13 5.10 1.50
C PRO A 45 -18.09 5.15 0.37
N THR A 46 -18.24 4.33 -0.66
CA THR A 46 -17.27 4.20 -1.75
C THR A 46 -17.45 5.30 -2.77
N VAL A 47 -16.35 5.95 -3.08
CA VAL A 47 -16.24 6.93 -4.16
C VAL A 47 -15.36 6.35 -5.25
N THR A 48 -15.86 6.33 -6.48
CA THR A 48 -15.13 5.89 -7.66
C THR A 48 -14.59 7.10 -8.42
N ILE A 49 -13.32 7.04 -8.79
CA ILE A 49 -12.65 8.05 -9.61
C ILE A 49 -12.22 7.39 -10.92
N THR A 50 -12.67 7.95 -12.04
CA THR A 50 -12.41 7.42 -13.38
C THR A 50 -11.44 8.32 -14.13
N PHE A 51 -10.37 7.73 -14.64
CA PHE A 51 -9.33 8.39 -15.44
C PHE A 51 -9.61 8.17 -16.93
N SER A 52 -9.19 9.11 -17.75
CA SER A 52 -9.29 9.02 -19.21
C SER A 52 -8.26 8.06 -19.84
N SER A 53 -7.24 7.66 -19.10
CA SER A 53 -6.16 6.75 -19.53
C SER A 53 -5.63 5.98 -18.32
N PRO A 54 -4.85 4.90 -18.52
CA PRO A 54 -4.24 4.14 -17.42
C PRO A 54 -3.45 5.05 -16.48
N HIS A 55 -3.75 4.96 -15.18
CA HIS A 55 -3.25 5.89 -14.15
C HIS A 55 -1.99 5.42 -13.42
N GLY A 56 -1.69 4.12 -13.42
CA GLY A 56 -0.50 3.55 -12.73
C GLY A 56 -0.50 3.73 -11.21
N ILE A 57 -1.69 3.89 -10.61
CA ILE A 57 -1.91 3.97 -9.16
C ILE A 57 -2.23 2.56 -8.66
N GLY A 58 -1.63 2.16 -7.56
CA GLY A 58 -1.87 0.87 -6.91
C GLY A 58 -2.87 0.97 -5.75
N GLU A 59 -3.35 -0.17 -5.29
CA GLU A 59 -4.08 -0.26 -4.02
C GLU A 59 -3.19 0.22 -2.89
N GLN A 60 -3.79 0.91 -1.94
CA GLN A 60 -3.13 1.51 -0.77
C GLN A 60 -2.17 2.67 -1.09
N ASP A 61 -1.99 3.07 -2.35
CA ASP A 61 -1.32 4.32 -2.68
C ASP A 61 -2.08 5.52 -2.11
N ILE A 62 -1.37 6.62 -1.91
CA ILE A 62 -1.96 7.86 -1.39
C ILE A 62 -2.23 8.82 -2.54
N VAL A 63 -3.45 9.33 -2.57
CA VAL A 63 -3.87 10.38 -3.48
C VAL A 63 -4.41 11.59 -2.72
N LEU A 64 -4.16 12.77 -3.24
CA LEU A 64 -4.79 14.02 -2.80
C LEU A 64 -5.75 14.47 -3.88
N LEU A 65 -6.93 14.86 -3.46
CA LEU A 65 -8.01 15.33 -4.34
C LEU A 65 -8.24 16.81 -4.09
N ASP A 66 -8.16 17.60 -5.11
CA ASP A 66 -8.44 19.03 -5.03
C ASP A 66 -9.03 19.56 -6.35
N ASN A 67 -9.24 20.88 -6.38
CA ASN A 67 -9.78 21.57 -7.55
C ASN A 67 -11.09 20.98 -8.08
N PHE A 68 -11.97 20.65 -7.14
CA PHE A 68 -13.31 20.19 -7.46
C PHE A 68 -14.13 21.33 -8.05
N SER A 69 -14.92 21.04 -9.06
CA SER A 69 -16.13 21.80 -9.33
C SER A 69 -17.30 21.20 -8.54
N THR A 70 -18.43 21.84 -8.59
CA THR A 70 -19.60 21.52 -7.80
C THR A 70 -19.95 20.02 -7.85
N ILE A 71 -19.99 19.37 -6.70
CA ILE A 71 -20.51 18.01 -6.53
C ILE A 71 -22.04 18.13 -6.50
N THR A 72 -22.73 17.38 -7.35
CA THR A 72 -24.19 17.37 -7.44
C THR A 72 -24.75 16.01 -7.07
N ASN A 73 -25.97 15.98 -6.53
CA ASN A 73 -26.69 14.76 -6.13
C ASN A 73 -25.93 13.89 -5.12
N SER A 74 -25.16 14.52 -4.24
CA SER A 74 -24.36 13.85 -3.20
C SER A 74 -24.50 14.61 -1.89
N ASN A 75 -24.42 13.91 -0.77
CA ASN A 75 -24.28 14.54 0.55
C ASN A 75 -22.81 14.86 0.86
N PHE A 76 -21.88 14.39 0.03
CA PHE A 76 -20.49 14.82 0.13
C PHE A 76 -20.32 16.20 -0.49
N ALA A 77 -19.64 17.08 0.24
CA ALA A 77 -19.27 18.40 -0.24
C ALA A 77 -17.80 18.42 -0.67
N GLU A 78 -17.41 19.43 -1.45
CA GLU A 78 -16.02 19.67 -1.81
C GLU A 78 -15.08 19.65 -0.60
N ALA A 79 -15.52 20.23 0.53
CA ALA A 79 -14.76 20.29 1.78
C ALA A 79 -14.45 18.91 2.40
N ASP A 80 -15.20 17.86 2.00
CA ASP A 80 -14.93 16.50 2.46
C ASP A 80 -13.70 15.89 1.78
N PHE A 81 -13.33 16.41 0.63
CA PHE A 81 -12.21 15.92 -0.20
C PHE A 81 -11.04 16.88 -0.29
N LYS A 82 -11.35 18.18 -0.39
CA LYS A 82 -10.36 19.22 -0.69
C LYS A 82 -9.20 19.20 0.30
N ASP A 83 -7.99 19.19 -0.26
CA ASP A 83 -6.73 19.20 0.48
C ASP A 83 -6.55 18.02 1.46
N LYS A 84 -7.35 16.97 1.31
CA LYS A 84 -7.24 15.74 2.09
C LYS A 84 -6.58 14.63 1.29
N LYS A 85 -5.78 13.84 1.98
CA LYS A 85 -5.14 12.66 1.44
C LYS A 85 -6.00 11.44 1.71
N PHE A 86 -6.20 10.65 0.68
CA PHE A 86 -6.95 9.40 0.74
C PHE A 86 -6.05 8.24 0.37
N MET A 87 -6.26 7.13 1.05
CA MET A 87 -5.70 5.86 0.63
C MET A 87 -6.62 5.22 -0.41
N VAL A 88 -6.05 4.77 -1.51
CA VAL A 88 -6.78 4.01 -2.54
C VAL A 88 -7.22 2.68 -1.96
N THR A 89 -8.52 2.44 -1.94
CA THR A 89 -9.11 1.22 -1.37
C THR A 89 -8.99 0.05 -2.32
N THR A 90 -9.38 0.25 -3.59
CA THR A 90 -9.25 -0.77 -4.65
C THR A 90 -8.92 -0.12 -5.99
N VAL A 91 -8.42 -0.93 -6.91
CA VAL A 91 -8.14 -0.57 -8.30
C VAL A 91 -8.93 -1.51 -9.21
N PRO A 92 -10.22 -1.26 -9.44
CA PRO A 92 -11.07 -2.15 -10.24
C PRO A 92 -10.59 -2.34 -11.68
N THR A 93 -10.02 -1.31 -12.29
CA THR A 93 -9.46 -1.34 -13.64
C THR A 93 -8.21 -0.47 -13.72
N SER A 94 -7.47 -0.53 -14.82
CA SER A 94 -6.33 0.37 -15.06
C SER A 94 -6.72 1.86 -15.13
N THR A 95 -8.01 2.15 -15.29
CA THR A 95 -8.54 3.51 -15.41
C THR A 95 -9.46 3.92 -14.26
N THR A 96 -9.67 3.08 -13.25
CA THR A 96 -10.55 3.41 -12.11
C THR A 96 -9.90 3.08 -10.78
N ILE A 97 -10.03 3.99 -9.83
CA ILE A 97 -9.67 3.75 -8.42
C ILE A 97 -10.88 4.00 -7.53
N THR A 98 -10.88 3.43 -6.35
CA THR A 98 -11.87 3.76 -5.31
C THR A 98 -11.20 4.26 -4.05
N ILE A 99 -11.89 5.15 -3.36
CA ILE A 99 -11.57 5.58 -1.99
C ILE A 99 -12.79 5.35 -1.10
N THR A 100 -12.57 5.24 0.20
CA THR A 100 -13.66 5.06 1.17
C THR A 100 -13.80 6.30 2.03
N MET A 101 -15.00 6.84 2.08
CA MET A 101 -15.38 7.97 2.92
C MET A 101 -15.81 7.49 4.33
N PRO A 102 -15.72 8.37 5.34
CA PRO A 102 -16.12 8.00 6.72
C PRO A 102 -17.63 7.81 6.90
N SER A 103 -18.45 8.26 5.96
CA SER A 103 -19.91 8.14 5.98
C SER A 103 -20.44 7.59 4.66
N ASN A 104 -21.67 7.09 4.68
CA ASN A 104 -22.34 6.65 3.46
C ASN A 104 -22.89 7.84 2.66
N GLU A 105 -22.90 7.70 1.35
CA GLU A 105 -23.60 8.59 0.44
C GLU A 105 -25.12 8.45 0.61
N SER A 106 -25.85 9.56 0.60
CA SER A 106 -27.31 9.59 0.67
C SER A 106 -27.99 9.93 -0.68
N GLY A 107 -27.20 10.25 -1.70
CA GLY A 107 -27.67 10.51 -3.06
C GLY A 107 -26.99 9.59 -4.06
N SER A 108 -27.64 9.29 -5.18
CA SER A 108 -27.08 8.43 -6.21
C SER A 108 -26.39 9.22 -7.32
N GLY A 109 -25.17 8.81 -7.63
CA GLY A 109 -24.51 9.15 -8.87
C GLY A 109 -24.08 10.60 -9.02
N ALA A 110 -23.22 11.07 -8.16
CA ALA A 110 -22.64 12.39 -8.35
C ALA A 110 -21.54 12.36 -9.42
N THR A 111 -21.73 13.14 -10.46
CA THR A 111 -20.66 13.53 -11.36
C THR A 111 -20.40 15.01 -11.20
N THR A 112 -19.17 15.40 -11.08
CA THR A 112 -18.81 16.80 -11.10
C THR A 112 -18.86 17.33 -12.53
N SER A 113 -19.47 18.48 -12.73
CA SER A 113 -19.52 19.13 -14.04
C SER A 113 -18.23 19.85 -14.43
N GLY A 114 -17.17 19.73 -13.64
CA GLY A 114 -15.86 20.33 -13.88
C GLY A 114 -14.73 19.37 -13.54
N GLY A 115 -13.51 19.87 -13.46
CA GLY A 115 -12.35 19.05 -13.22
C GLY A 115 -12.16 18.65 -11.76
N ILE A 116 -11.59 17.49 -11.54
CA ILE A 116 -10.93 17.09 -10.30
C ILE A 116 -9.45 17.02 -10.60
N ARG A 117 -8.60 17.55 -9.73
CA ARG A 117 -7.17 17.28 -9.77
C ARG A 117 -6.86 16.15 -8.80
N VAL A 118 -6.23 15.09 -9.31
CA VAL A 118 -5.75 13.95 -8.54
C VAL A 118 -4.23 13.99 -8.53
N GLN A 119 -3.64 14.15 -7.36
CA GLN A 119 -2.19 14.07 -7.18
C GLN A 119 -1.86 12.73 -6.53
N HIS A 120 -1.13 11.88 -7.24
CA HIS A 120 -0.64 10.59 -6.76
C HIS A 120 0.75 10.78 -6.18
N TYR A 121 0.96 10.31 -4.97
CA TYR A 121 2.23 10.39 -4.27
C TYR A 121 3.10 9.16 -4.52
N TYR A 122 4.42 9.31 -4.44
CA TYR A 122 5.31 8.16 -4.40
C TYR A 122 5.04 7.33 -3.15
N PRO A 123 4.95 6.00 -3.25
CA PRO A 123 4.91 5.15 -2.06
C PRO A 123 6.25 5.25 -1.31
N VAL A 124 6.24 5.54 -0.01
CA VAL A 124 7.45 5.66 0.83
C VAL A 124 7.72 4.38 1.61
N GLY A 125 6.79 3.45 1.63
CA GLY A 125 6.94 2.20 2.33
C GLY A 125 5.74 1.29 2.11
N PRO A 126 5.81 0.05 2.56
CA PRO A 126 4.72 -0.89 2.42
C PRO A 126 3.50 -0.42 3.21
N ALA A 127 2.32 -0.73 2.70
CA ALA A 127 1.04 -0.41 3.33
C ALA A 127 0.88 -1.10 4.68
N VAL A 128 1.32 -2.32 4.74
CA VAL A 128 1.41 -3.12 5.95
C VAL A 128 2.89 -3.20 6.31
N GLN A 129 3.21 -2.87 7.54
CA GLN A 129 4.57 -3.04 8.05
C GLN A 129 4.84 -4.55 8.09
N ALA A 130 5.52 -5.07 7.08
CA ALA A 130 6.06 -6.41 7.15
C ALA A 130 7.08 -6.47 8.30
N LYS A 131 7.02 -7.51 9.12
CA LYS A 131 8.05 -7.76 10.12
C LYS A 131 9.39 -7.81 9.38
N GLY A 132 10.37 -7.05 9.87
CA GLY A 132 11.68 -7.00 9.25
C GLY A 132 12.06 -5.69 8.58
N PHE A 133 11.13 -4.72 8.43
CA PHE A 133 11.44 -3.40 7.86
C PHE A 133 11.30 -2.29 8.92
N GLY A 134 12.29 -1.42 8.99
CA GLY A 134 12.29 -0.22 9.82
C GLY A 134 13.55 -0.06 10.67
N TRP A 135 13.71 1.09 11.31
CA TRP A 135 14.81 1.38 12.22
C TRP A 135 14.78 0.42 13.41
N SER A 136 15.91 -0.13 13.78
CA SER A 136 16.10 -1.12 14.85
C SER A 136 15.74 -2.57 14.49
N LEU A 137 15.46 -2.87 13.23
CA LEU A 137 15.28 -4.22 12.74
C LEU A 137 16.50 -4.60 11.89
N GLY A 138 17.33 -5.48 12.42
CA GLY A 138 18.57 -5.94 11.75
C GLY A 138 19.64 -4.85 11.59
N THR A 139 20.60 -5.09 10.74
CA THR A 139 21.71 -4.18 10.46
C THR A 139 21.22 -2.96 9.66
N TRP A 140 20.91 -1.85 10.35
CA TRP A 140 20.47 -0.58 9.75
C TRP A 140 19.06 -0.53 9.18
N GLY A 141 18.15 -1.32 9.67
CA GLY A 141 16.74 -1.03 9.43
C GLY A 141 15.98 -1.99 8.60
N GLY A 142 16.28 -3.23 8.65
CA GLY A 142 15.41 -4.21 8.10
C GLY A 142 16.09 -5.48 7.61
N GLU A 143 15.25 -6.38 7.26
CA GLU A 143 15.62 -7.59 6.56
C GLU A 143 16.55 -7.27 5.39
N VAL A 144 17.62 -8.02 5.28
CA VAL A 144 18.51 -7.92 4.13
C VAL A 144 17.63 -8.18 2.90
N ALA A 145 17.58 -7.22 1.99
CA ALA A 145 16.86 -7.41 0.74
C ALA A 145 17.44 -8.66 0.06
N GLY A 146 16.67 -9.74 0.08
CA GLY A 146 17.10 -11.01 -0.49
C GLY A 146 17.11 -12.21 0.44
N GLU A 147 16.66 -12.10 1.70
CA GLU A 147 16.36 -13.32 2.43
C GLU A 147 15.20 -14.06 1.74
N PRO A 148 15.41 -15.31 1.32
CA PRO A 148 14.38 -16.07 0.66
C PRO A 148 13.15 -16.21 1.55
N ALA A 149 11.97 -15.86 1.01
CA ALA A 149 10.70 -16.03 1.68
C ALA A 149 9.69 -16.69 0.75
N THR A 150 8.94 -17.62 1.26
CA THR A 150 7.91 -18.33 0.52
C THR A 150 6.77 -18.74 1.46
N THR A 151 5.73 -19.35 0.91
CA THR A 151 4.61 -19.92 1.67
C THR A 151 4.72 -21.42 1.76
N LEU A 152 4.17 -22.02 2.81
CA LEU A 152 3.93 -23.46 2.84
C LEU A 152 2.75 -23.80 1.93
N THR A 153 2.91 -24.86 1.13
CA THR A 153 1.80 -25.37 0.30
C THR A 153 0.74 -26.06 1.15
N ASN A 154 1.16 -26.70 2.24
CA ASN A 154 0.27 -27.33 3.21
C ASN A 154 0.66 -26.91 4.62
N GLY A 155 -0.30 -26.85 5.53
CA GLY A 155 -0.02 -26.65 6.95
C GLY A 155 0.79 -27.84 7.51
N ILE A 156 1.73 -27.50 8.38
CA ILE A 156 2.52 -28.50 9.14
C ILE A 156 2.20 -28.37 10.63
N ASN A 157 2.54 -29.38 11.41
CA ASN A 157 2.47 -29.37 12.86
C ASN A 157 3.85 -29.70 13.45
N ASP A 158 3.97 -29.66 14.74
CA ASP A 158 5.20 -29.89 15.52
C ASP A 158 5.81 -31.30 15.42
N THR A 159 5.19 -32.19 14.70
CA THR A 159 5.67 -33.57 14.51
C THR A 159 6.10 -33.86 13.06
N VAL A 160 5.99 -32.91 12.17
CA VAL A 160 6.32 -33.10 10.76
C VAL A 160 7.85 -32.97 10.58
N THR A 161 8.49 -34.06 10.17
CA THR A 161 9.93 -34.14 9.83
C THR A 161 10.18 -34.41 8.35
N THR A 162 9.13 -34.58 7.55
CA THR A 162 9.20 -34.83 6.11
C THR A 162 7.96 -34.22 5.43
N GLY A 163 8.05 -34.00 4.13
CA GLY A 163 6.90 -33.47 3.38
C GLY A 163 6.66 -31.98 3.55
N ILE A 164 7.68 -31.21 3.95
CA ILE A 164 7.59 -29.74 4.02
C ILE A 164 7.70 -29.21 2.61
N ILE A 165 6.57 -28.81 2.01
CA ILE A 165 6.48 -28.36 0.64
C ILE A 165 6.29 -26.85 0.61
N LEU A 166 7.21 -26.16 -0.08
CA LEU A 166 7.21 -24.71 -0.25
C LEU A 166 6.52 -24.30 -1.54
N GLY A 167 5.95 -23.12 -1.58
CA GLY A 167 5.31 -22.59 -2.79
C GLY A 167 6.31 -22.22 -3.88
N ASP A 168 7.47 -21.70 -3.49
CA ASP A 168 8.59 -21.38 -4.38
C ASP A 168 9.91 -21.65 -3.66
N VAL A 169 10.81 -22.37 -4.31
CA VAL A 169 12.13 -22.73 -3.77
C VAL A 169 13.28 -22.11 -4.56
N SER A 170 13.01 -21.29 -5.55
CA SER A 170 14.02 -20.78 -6.48
C SER A 170 15.14 -19.96 -5.83
N GLN A 171 14.90 -19.43 -4.66
CA GLN A 171 15.86 -18.61 -3.90
C GLN A 171 16.49 -19.36 -2.71
N PHE A 172 16.10 -20.60 -2.47
CA PHE A 172 16.60 -21.39 -1.35
C PHE A 172 17.76 -22.27 -1.78
N PRO A 173 18.83 -22.39 -0.97
CA PRO A 173 19.92 -23.30 -1.29
C PRO A 173 19.46 -24.76 -1.33
N ASP A 174 19.90 -25.50 -2.34
CA ASP A 174 19.53 -26.89 -2.58
C ASP A 174 20.54 -27.93 -2.03
N SER A 175 21.59 -27.45 -1.37
CA SER A 175 22.66 -28.30 -0.85
C SER A 175 23.33 -27.71 0.40
N GLY A 176 23.91 -28.56 1.21
CA GLY A 176 24.52 -28.18 2.50
C GLY A 176 23.48 -28.08 3.62
N THR A 177 23.94 -27.79 4.83
CA THR A 177 23.03 -27.55 5.97
C THR A 177 22.51 -26.13 5.93
N ASN A 178 21.22 -25.98 5.71
CA ASN A 178 20.52 -24.70 5.62
C ASN A 178 19.43 -24.66 6.70
N PHE A 179 18.92 -23.47 6.98
CA PHE A 179 17.88 -23.25 7.94
C PHE A 179 16.74 -22.43 7.34
N ILE A 180 15.52 -22.79 7.69
CA ILE A 180 14.33 -21.96 7.44
C ILE A 180 13.63 -21.66 8.75
N LYS A 181 12.95 -20.54 8.78
CA LYS A 181 12.11 -20.18 9.92
C LYS A 181 10.64 -20.26 9.51
N ILE A 182 9.87 -21.05 10.27
CA ILE A 182 8.43 -21.15 10.12
C ILE A 182 7.82 -20.72 11.45
N ASP A 183 7.06 -19.63 11.44
CA ASP A 183 6.55 -18.98 12.65
C ASP A 183 7.66 -18.66 13.67
N ASN A 184 7.76 -19.43 14.75
CA ASN A 184 8.75 -19.26 15.81
C ASN A 184 9.79 -20.40 15.84
N GLU A 185 9.72 -21.33 14.92
CA GLU A 185 10.59 -22.50 14.86
C GLU A 185 11.64 -22.34 13.76
N GLU A 186 12.84 -22.79 14.05
CA GLU A 186 13.92 -22.88 13.08
C GLU A 186 14.12 -24.36 12.72
N ILE A 187 14.03 -24.64 11.43
CA ILE A 187 14.09 -25.99 10.88
C ILE A 187 15.32 -26.10 9.99
N SER A 188 16.17 -27.08 10.25
CA SER A 188 17.30 -27.38 9.36
C SER A 188 16.88 -28.30 8.22
N TYR A 189 17.50 -28.14 7.05
CA TYR A 189 17.33 -29.03 5.91
C TYR A 189 18.66 -29.16 5.15
N THR A 190 18.81 -30.20 4.37
CA THR A 190 20.07 -30.49 3.66
C THR A 190 19.93 -30.49 2.14
N GLY A 191 18.73 -30.40 1.61
CA GLY A 191 18.50 -30.34 0.18
C GLY A 191 17.05 -30.04 -0.16
N ILE A 192 16.78 -29.93 -1.45
CA ILE A 192 15.45 -29.67 -2.02
C ILE A 192 15.21 -30.67 -3.16
N SER A 193 14.05 -31.30 -3.18
CA SER A 193 13.59 -32.16 -4.27
C SER A 193 12.23 -31.67 -4.80
N GLY A 194 12.22 -31.13 -6.01
CA GLY A 194 11.05 -30.37 -6.49
C GLY A 194 10.85 -29.15 -5.60
N ASN A 195 9.71 -29.06 -4.93
CA ASN A 195 9.40 -27.99 -3.95
C ASN A 195 9.47 -28.50 -2.49
N GLU A 196 9.93 -29.72 -2.26
CA GLU A 196 9.99 -30.33 -0.93
C GLU A 196 11.38 -30.20 -0.31
N LEU A 197 11.45 -29.82 0.96
CA LEU A 197 12.68 -29.82 1.74
C LEU A 197 13.04 -31.26 2.11
N THR A 198 14.30 -31.60 1.97
CA THR A 198 14.83 -32.93 2.27
C THR A 198 15.90 -32.90 3.36
N GLY A 199 15.99 -33.96 4.16
CA GLY A 199 16.92 -34.03 5.28
C GLY A 199 16.58 -33.06 6.40
N VAL A 200 15.31 -32.89 6.63
CA VAL A 200 14.73 -32.10 7.71
C VAL A 200 14.93 -32.84 9.05
#